data_c1b7b0700447dd85beef8d4562ae6e7d
#
_entry.id   c1b7b0700447dd85beef8d4562ae6e7d
#
_cell.length_a   1.000
_cell.length_b   1.000
_cell.length_c   1.000
_cell.angle_alpha   90.00
_cell.angle_beta   90.00
_cell.angle_gamma   90.00
#
_symmetry.space_group_name_H-M   'P 1'
#
loop_
_entity.id
_entity.type
_entity.pdbx_description
1 polymer ?
#
loop_
_entity_poly.entity_id
_entity_poly.type
_entity_poly.pdbx_seq_one_letter_code
_entity_poly.pdbx_strand_id
1 'polypeptide(L)'
;MTTTPCFTVDAFADAPFRGNPAAVCLLAAPKPAKWLQAVAAELNLSETAFVTPKKGGFGLRWFTPVCEVDLCGHATLAAAHVLWSEGLVRAGESIRFATSSGALMAARDADGRIAIDLPAGALRPVKVPAGLAKALGC
;
A
#
# COMPACT_ATOMS: atom_id res chain seq x y z
N MET A 1 15.89 7.75 -22.22
CA MET A 1 15.50 7.84 -20.79
C MET A 1 14.35 6.87 -20.56
N THR A 2 14.46 5.98 -19.58
CA THR A 2 13.37 5.09 -19.19
C THR A 2 12.45 5.84 -18.21
N THR A 3 11.19 6.04 -18.59
CA THR A 3 10.17 6.64 -17.70
C THR A 3 9.65 5.58 -16.72
N THR A 4 9.35 6.00 -15.50
CA THR A 4 8.70 5.17 -14.48
C THR A 4 7.26 5.68 -14.33
N PRO A 5 6.22 4.88 -14.68
CA PRO A 5 4.84 5.27 -14.43
C PRO A 5 4.61 5.48 -12.92
N CYS A 6 4.02 6.61 -12.57
CA CYS A 6 3.68 6.95 -11.21
C CYS A 6 2.27 7.54 -11.17
N PHE A 7 1.46 7.07 -10.22
CA PHE A 7 0.05 7.42 -10.06
C PHE A 7 -0.18 7.97 -8.66
N THR A 8 -1.09 8.90 -8.51
CA THR A 8 -1.63 9.29 -7.20
C THR A 8 -3.03 8.70 -7.07
N VAL A 9 -3.28 7.98 -6.00
CA VAL A 9 -4.55 7.29 -5.75
C VAL A 9 -5.06 7.67 -4.37
N ASP A 10 -6.31 8.12 -4.29
CA ASP A 10 -7.01 8.33 -3.04
C ASP A 10 -7.63 7.01 -2.56
N ALA A 11 -7.02 6.37 -1.58
CA ALA A 11 -7.59 5.18 -0.95
C ALA A 11 -8.74 5.56 0.00
N PHE A 12 -9.72 4.65 0.18
CA PHE A 12 -10.91 4.84 1.01
C PHE A 12 -11.80 6.02 0.57
N ALA A 13 -11.75 6.36 -0.71
CA ALA A 13 -12.52 7.47 -1.27
C ALA A 13 -13.79 6.98 -1.97
N ASP A 14 -14.89 7.66 -1.74
CA ASP A 14 -16.14 7.57 -2.50
C ASP A 14 -16.26 8.69 -3.57
N ALA A 15 -15.40 9.71 -3.45
CA ALA A 15 -15.33 10.84 -4.37
C ALA A 15 -13.90 11.40 -4.41
N PRO A 16 -13.51 12.11 -5.49
CA PRO A 16 -12.21 12.75 -5.60
C PRO A 16 -11.89 13.67 -4.41
N PHE A 17 -10.65 13.69 -3.96
CA PHE A 17 -10.12 14.53 -2.88
C PHE A 17 -10.68 14.23 -1.48
N ARG A 18 -11.25 13.04 -1.28
CA ARG A 18 -11.85 12.62 -0.01
C ARG A 18 -11.21 11.37 0.60
N GLY A 19 -10.14 10.90 0.03
CA GLY A 19 -9.44 9.70 0.49
C GLY A 19 -8.14 9.99 1.22
N ASN A 20 -7.39 8.92 1.42
CA ASN A 20 -6.01 8.99 1.89
C ASN A 20 -5.07 8.79 0.69
N PRO A 21 -4.39 9.85 0.21
CA PRO A 21 -3.60 9.77 -1.00
C PRO A 21 -2.31 8.96 -0.79
N ALA A 22 -2.01 8.10 -1.75
CA ALA A 22 -0.74 7.41 -1.87
C ALA A 22 -0.20 7.53 -3.29
N ALA A 23 1.12 7.66 -3.43
CA ALA A 23 1.75 7.47 -4.73
C ALA A 23 1.99 5.98 -4.99
N VAL A 24 1.83 5.56 -6.25
CA VAL A 24 2.13 4.20 -6.71
C VAL A 24 3.06 4.28 -7.90
N CYS A 25 4.29 3.83 -7.76
CA CYS A 25 5.30 3.80 -8.82
C CYS A 25 5.50 2.37 -9.32
N LEU A 26 5.26 2.13 -10.62
CA LEU A 26 5.45 0.83 -11.25
C LEU A 26 6.88 0.72 -11.80
N LEU A 27 7.70 -0.09 -11.16
CA LEU A 27 9.10 -0.28 -11.51
C LEU A 27 9.28 -1.49 -12.43
N ALA A 28 10.05 -1.36 -13.50
CA ALA A 28 10.40 -2.49 -14.35
C ALA A 28 11.36 -3.49 -13.64
N ALA A 29 12.15 -3.01 -12.69
CA ALA A 29 13.09 -3.81 -11.89
C ALA A 29 13.31 -3.13 -10.52
N PRO A 30 13.80 -3.88 -9.50
CA PRO A 30 14.13 -3.32 -8.20
C PRO A 30 15.11 -2.15 -8.30
N LYS A 31 14.92 -1.12 -7.45
CA LYS A 31 15.81 0.04 -7.34
C LYS A 31 16.43 0.09 -5.94
N PRO A 32 17.60 0.73 -5.80
CA PRO A 32 18.22 0.93 -4.49
C PRO A 32 17.31 1.73 -3.53
N ALA A 33 17.32 1.38 -2.24
CA ALA A 33 16.50 2.06 -1.23
C ALA A 33 16.71 3.58 -1.20
N LYS A 34 17.95 4.04 -1.38
CA LYS A 34 18.27 5.48 -1.46
C LYS A 34 17.52 6.20 -2.59
N TRP A 35 17.37 5.54 -3.75
CA TRP A 35 16.61 6.10 -4.87
C TRP A 35 15.11 6.13 -4.57
N LEU A 36 14.57 5.04 -4.00
CA LEU A 36 13.16 4.96 -3.60
C LEU A 36 12.82 6.03 -2.56
N GLN A 37 13.69 6.21 -1.56
CA GLN A 37 13.55 7.23 -0.54
C GLN A 37 13.56 8.65 -1.12
N ALA A 38 14.44 8.93 -2.07
CA ALA A 38 14.51 10.25 -2.71
C ALA A 38 13.23 10.56 -3.50
N VAL A 39 12.69 9.57 -4.22
CA VAL A 39 11.41 9.73 -4.94
C VAL A 39 10.25 9.95 -3.97
N ALA A 40 10.16 9.19 -2.88
CA ALA A 40 9.11 9.35 -1.88
C ALA A 40 9.19 10.73 -1.19
N ALA A 41 10.39 11.22 -0.90
CA ALA A 41 10.59 12.56 -0.35
C ALA A 41 10.16 13.67 -1.33
N GLU A 42 10.46 13.51 -2.63
CA GLU A 42 10.07 14.48 -3.67
C GLU A 42 8.56 14.52 -3.87
N LEU A 43 7.90 13.36 -3.90
CA LEU A 43 6.44 13.26 -4.03
C LEU A 43 5.69 13.80 -2.80
N ASN A 44 6.32 13.71 -1.62
CA ASN A 44 5.86 14.27 -0.36
C ASN A 44 4.41 13.91 0.02
N LEU A 45 3.99 12.68 -0.31
CA LEU A 45 2.74 12.09 0.15
C LEU A 45 2.99 11.28 1.43
N SER A 46 1.93 10.92 2.14
CA SER A 46 2.07 10.11 3.37
C SER A 46 2.90 8.86 3.12
N GLU A 47 2.60 8.11 2.06
CA GLU A 47 3.39 6.98 1.58
C GLU A 47 3.44 6.91 0.05
N THR A 48 4.57 6.41 -0.43
CA THR A 48 4.78 6.00 -1.81
C THR A 48 4.99 4.49 -1.86
N ALA A 49 4.13 3.79 -2.60
CA ALA A 49 4.23 2.36 -2.89
C ALA A 49 5.07 2.14 -4.15
N PHE A 50 6.11 1.32 -4.05
CA PHE A 50 6.93 0.88 -5.17
C PHE A 50 6.62 -0.57 -5.49
N VAL A 51 6.09 -0.81 -6.69
CA VAL A 51 5.65 -2.11 -7.17
C VAL A 51 6.66 -2.62 -8.20
N THR A 52 7.12 -3.85 -8.05
CA THR A 52 8.02 -4.52 -8.99
C THR A 52 7.47 -5.87 -9.41
N PRO A 53 7.57 -6.28 -10.68
CA PRO A 53 7.22 -7.65 -11.08
C PRO A 53 8.06 -8.67 -10.31
N LYS A 54 7.42 -9.76 -9.87
CA LYS A 54 8.07 -10.88 -9.19
C LYS A 54 7.40 -12.20 -9.61
N LYS A 55 8.14 -13.30 -9.58
CA LYS A 55 7.57 -14.63 -9.88
C LYS A 55 6.39 -14.92 -8.93
N GLY A 56 5.21 -15.12 -9.50
CA GLY A 56 3.98 -15.39 -8.77
C GLY A 56 3.31 -14.19 -8.11
N GLY A 57 3.56 -12.96 -8.62
CA GLY A 57 2.93 -11.74 -8.16
C GLY A 57 3.83 -10.51 -8.28
N PHE A 58 3.84 -9.66 -7.25
CA PHE A 58 4.59 -8.42 -7.25
C PHE A 58 5.38 -8.26 -5.94
N GLY A 59 6.54 -7.64 -6.02
CA GLY A 59 7.22 -7.08 -4.85
C GLY A 59 6.60 -5.73 -4.52
N LEU A 60 6.45 -5.42 -3.23
CA LEU A 60 5.88 -4.15 -2.77
C LEU A 60 6.69 -3.61 -1.60
N ARG A 61 7.06 -2.35 -1.68
CA ARG A 61 7.76 -1.59 -0.64
C ARG A 61 7.10 -0.23 -0.48
N TRP A 62 7.07 0.28 0.74
CA TRP A 62 6.45 1.56 1.07
C TRP A 62 7.44 2.49 1.74
N PHE A 63 7.43 3.73 1.32
CA PHE A 63 8.28 4.77 1.85
C PHE A 63 7.45 6.00 2.21
N THR A 64 7.63 6.49 3.42
CA THR A 64 7.24 7.85 3.80
C THR A 64 8.26 8.84 3.21
N PRO A 65 8.05 10.15 3.31
CA PRO A 65 9.09 11.12 2.91
C PRO A 65 10.43 10.96 3.63
N VAL A 66 10.47 10.27 4.78
CA VAL A 66 11.68 10.17 5.63
C VAL A 66 12.23 8.77 5.82
N CYS A 67 11.42 7.70 5.69
CA CYS A 67 11.88 6.33 5.91
C CYS A 67 11.02 5.29 5.17
N GLU A 68 11.60 4.11 4.98
CA GLU A 68 10.84 2.91 4.60
C GLU A 68 10.02 2.40 5.78
N VAL A 69 8.81 1.88 5.51
CA VAL A 69 7.93 1.27 6.50
C VAL A 69 7.61 -0.18 6.15
N ASP A 70 7.40 -1.03 7.17
CA ASP A 70 7.24 -2.47 6.97
C ASP A 70 5.84 -2.87 6.52
N LEU A 71 4.83 -2.05 6.78
CA LEU A 71 3.43 -2.31 6.43
C LEU A 71 2.67 -1.01 6.22
N CYS A 72 1.89 -0.93 5.13
CA CYS A 72 0.99 0.18 4.87
C CYS A 72 -0.27 -0.28 4.15
N GLY A 73 -1.43 -0.21 4.83
CA GLY A 73 -2.71 -0.70 4.29
C GLY A 73 -3.22 0.12 3.11
N HIS A 74 -3.35 1.46 3.27
CA HIS A 74 -3.94 2.29 2.22
C HIS A 74 -3.09 2.34 0.94
N ALA A 75 -1.75 2.36 1.06
CA ALA A 75 -0.86 2.32 -0.09
C ALA A 75 -0.84 0.93 -0.77
N THR A 76 -1.14 -0.15 -0.04
CA THR A 76 -1.37 -1.48 -0.62
C THR A 76 -2.67 -1.52 -1.42
N LEU A 77 -3.76 -0.95 -0.91
CA LEU A 77 -5.02 -0.80 -1.65
C LEU A 77 -4.82 0.02 -2.93
N ALA A 78 -4.09 1.14 -2.84
CA ALA A 78 -3.74 1.97 -3.97
C ALA A 78 -2.92 1.20 -5.03
N ALA A 79 -1.90 0.44 -4.60
CA ALA A 79 -1.10 -0.40 -5.49
C ALA A 79 -1.93 -1.47 -6.19
N ALA A 80 -2.82 -2.15 -5.46
CA ALA A 80 -3.73 -3.12 -6.04
C ALA A 80 -4.68 -2.50 -7.07
N HIS A 81 -5.26 -1.34 -6.74
CA HIS A 81 -6.11 -0.59 -7.67
C HIS A 81 -5.39 -0.27 -8.98
N VAL A 82 -4.17 0.27 -8.91
CA VAL A 82 -3.36 0.60 -10.10
C VAL A 82 -3.08 -0.65 -10.95
N LEU A 83 -2.71 -1.78 -10.33
CA LEU A 83 -2.41 -3.01 -11.07
C LEU A 83 -3.62 -3.53 -11.87
N TRP A 84 -4.84 -3.44 -11.33
CA TRP A 84 -6.05 -3.78 -12.08
C TRP A 84 -6.44 -2.72 -13.11
N SER A 85 -6.31 -1.43 -12.79
CA SER A 85 -6.67 -0.33 -13.68
C SER A 85 -5.78 -0.25 -14.92
N GLU A 86 -4.48 -0.55 -14.76
CA GLU A 86 -3.51 -0.63 -15.84
C GLU A 86 -3.53 -1.97 -16.61
N GLY A 87 -4.43 -2.89 -16.24
CA GLY A 87 -4.55 -4.20 -16.90
C GLY A 87 -3.37 -5.13 -16.69
N LEU A 88 -2.53 -4.89 -15.68
CA LEU A 88 -1.39 -5.74 -15.32
C LEU A 88 -1.83 -7.01 -14.60
N VAL A 89 -3.03 -7.01 -14.05
CA VAL A 89 -3.72 -8.15 -13.45
C VAL A 89 -5.13 -8.21 -14.03
N ARG A 90 -5.60 -9.39 -14.38
CA ARG A 90 -6.93 -9.58 -14.97
C ARG A 90 -8.03 -9.37 -13.91
N ALA A 91 -9.19 -8.90 -14.36
CA ALA A 91 -10.37 -8.85 -13.50
C ALA A 91 -10.69 -10.23 -12.93
N GLY A 92 -10.95 -10.32 -11.63
CA GLY A 92 -11.24 -11.57 -10.92
C GLY A 92 -10.00 -12.35 -10.43
N GLU A 93 -8.80 -11.98 -10.84
CA GLU A 93 -7.57 -12.56 -10.29
C GLU A 93 -7.14 -11.79 -9.02
N SER A 94 -6.76 -12.53 -7.98
CA SER A 94 -6.16 -11.96 -6.77
C SER A 94 -4.70 -11.55 -7.01
N ILE A 95 -4.25 -10.53 -6.29
CA ILE A 95 -2.88 -10.05 -6.34
C ILE A 95 -2.12 -10.54 -5.12
N ARG A 96 -0.96 -11.15 -5.33
CA ARG A 96 -0.04 -11.50 -4.27
C ARG A 96 1.12 -10.50 -4.24
N PHE A 97 1.29 -9.84 -3.10
CA PHE A 97 2.43 -8.98 -2.83
C PHE A 97 3.44 -9.68 -1.93
N ALA A 98 4.71 -9.64 -2.31
CA ALA A 98 5.82 -10.04 -1.45
C ALA A 98 6.42 -8.78 -0.81
N THR A 99 6.39 -8.72 0.51
CA THR A 99 6.83 -7.57 1.32
C THR A 99 7.80 -7.97 2.40
N SER A 100 8.39 -7.00 3.13
CA SER A 100 9.21 -7.24 4.31
C SER A 100 8.42 -7.91 5.45
N SER A 101 7.10 -7.64 5.54
CA SER A 101 6.19 -8.24 6.53
C SER A 101 5.55 -9.56 6.08
N GLY A 102 6.05 -10.17 5.01
CA GLY A 102 5.52 -11.40 4.44
C GLY A 102 4.66 -11.18 3.20
N ALA A 103 3.87 -12.19 2.86
CA ALA A 103 2.96 -12.11 1.71
C ALA A 103 1.65 -11.46 2.11
N LEU A 104 1.21 -10.48 1.33
CA LEU A 104 -0.12 -9.89 1.42
C LEU A 104 -0.94 -10.32 0.21
N MET A 105 -2.24 -10.51 0.40
CA MET A 105 -3.17 -10.81 -0.69
C MET A 105 -4.15 -9.65 -0.84
N ALA A 106 -4.41 -9.27 -2.08
CA ALA A 106 -5.50 -8.37 -2.43
C ALA A 106 -6.48 -9.07 -3.36
N ALA A 107 -7.76 -8.90 -3.10
CA ALA A 107 -8.85 -9.41 -3.92
C ALA A 107 -9.84 -8.29 -4.24
N ARG A 108 -10.50 -8.40 -5.39
CA ARG A 108 -11.55 -7.48 -5.79
C ARG A 108 -12.86 -8.24 -5.88
N ASP A 109 -13.88 -7.78 -5.19
CA ASP A 109 -15.21 -8.37 -5.24
C ASP A 109 -16.00 -7.94 -6.50
N ALA A 110 -17.19 -8.53 -6.68
CA ALA A 110 -18.06 -8.24 -7.81
C ALA A 110 -18.53 -6.76 -7.85
N ASP A 111 -18.59 -6.10 -6.70
CA ASP A 111 -19.00 -4.69 -6.57
C ASP A 111 -17.80 -3.73 -6.82
N GLY A 112 -16.63 -4.29 -7.07
CA GLY A 112 -15.41 -3.54 -7.33
C GLY A 112 -14.66 -3.08 -6.08
N ARG A 113 -15.08 -3.49 -4.89
CA ARG A 113 -14.39 -3.21 -3.63
C ARG A 113 -13.12 -4.05 -3.53
N ILE A 114 -12.07 -3.44 -3.01
CA ILE A 114 -10.80 -4.10 -2.80
C ILE A 114 -10.66 -4.47 -1.33
N ALA A 115 -10.42 -5.76 -1.08
CA ALA A 115 -10.06 -6.28 0.23
C ALA A 115 -8.58 -6.68 0.23
N ILE A 116 -7.89 -6.43 1.35
CA ILE A 116 -6.52 -6.89 1.58
C ILE A 116 -6.45 -7.70 2.88
N ASP A 117 -5.68 -8.78 2.86
CA ASP A 117 -5.36 -9.54 4.06
C ASP A 117 -4.09 -8.96 4.69
N LEU A 118 -4.21 -8.46 5.91
CA LEU A 118 -3.09 -7.91 6.68
C LEU A 118 -2.67 -8.90 7.77
N PRO A 119 -1.38 -8.99 8.11
CA PRO A 119 -0.92 -9.84 9.21
C PRO A 119 -1.51 -9.35 10.53
N ALA A 120 -2.13 -10.26 11.27
CA ALA A 120 -2.61 -9.97 12.62
C ALA A 120 -1.43 -9.91 13.61
N GLY A 121 -1.36 -8.84 14.38
CA GLY A 121 -0.43 -8.75 15.52
C GLY A 121 -0.82 -9.73 16.63
N ALA A 122 0.16 -10.21 17.39
CA ALA A 122 -0.11 -11.00 18.59
C ALA A 122 -0.81 -10.12 19.63
N LEU A 123 -2.02 -10.49 20.00
CA LEU A 123 -2.77 -9.83 21.07
C LEU A 123 -2.37 -10.42 22.42
N ARG A 124 -2.17 -9.56 23.42
CA ARG A 124 -1.95 -9.94 24.80
C ARG A 124 -2.76 -9.03 25.73
N PRO A 125 -3.37 -9.56 26.80
CA PRO A 125 -4.05 -8.74 27.78
C PRO A 125 -3.07 -7.75 28.42
N VAL A 126 -3.50 -6.51 28.57
CA VAL A 126 -2.75 -5.46 29.29
C VAL A 126 -3.67 -4.74 30.26
N LYS A 127 -3.11 -4.17 31.32
CA LYS A 127 -3.87 -3.29 32.20
C LYS A 127 -4.28 -2.03 31.42
N VAL A 128 -5.57 -1.70 31.48
CA VAL A 128 -6.08 -0.50 30.79
C VAL A 128 -5.41 0.74 31.39
N PRO A 129 -4.75 1.60 30.60
CA PRO A 129 -4.19 2.85 31.07
C PRO A 129 -5.27 3.77 31.68
N ALA A 130 -4.92 4.48 32.76
CA ALA A 130 -5.85 5.42 33.36
C ALA A 130 -6.28 6.50 32.35
N GLY A 131 -7.58 6.76 32.28
CA GLY A 131 -8.15 7.75 31.35
C GLY A 131 -8.42 7.26 29.93
N LEU A 132 -8.00 6.04 29.54
CA LEU A 132 -8.24 5.54 28.17
C LEU A 132 -9.74 5.44 27.86
N ALA A 133 -10.54 4.87 28.75
CA ALA A 133 -11.99 4.75 28.56
C ALA A 133 -12.64 6.13 28.38
N LYS A 134 -12.27 7.11 29.20
CA LYS A 134 -12.74 8.50 29.07
C LYS A 134 -12.33 9.12 27.73
N ALA A 135 -11.09 8.88 27.27
CA ALA A 135 -10.61 9.39 25.98
C ALA A 135 -11.33 8.76 24.78
N LEU A 136 -11.78 7.52 24.92
CA LEU A 136 -12.56 6.80 23.90
C LEU A 136 -14.08 7.04 23.99
N GLY A 137 -14.55 7.75 25.01
CA GLY A 137 -15.98 8.01 25.20
C GLY A 137 -16.78 6.82 25.73
N CYS A 138 -16.13 5.85 26.39
CA CYS A 138 -16.76 4.68 27.02
C CYS A 138 -16.56 4.67 28.54
#